data_699fb60d79940036034b07c9ebd4109c
#
_entry.id   699fb60d79940036034b07c9ebd4109c
#
_cell.length_a   1.000
_cell.length_b   1.000
_cell.length_c   1.000
_cell.angle_alpha   90.00
_cell.angle_beta   90.00
_cell.angle_gamma   90.00
#
_symmetry.space_group_name_H-M   'P 1'
#
loop_
_entity.id
_entity.type
_entity.pdbx_description
1 polymer ?
#
loop_
_entity_poly.entity_id
_entity_poly.type
_entity_poly.pdbx_seq_one_letter_code
_entity_poly.pdbx_strand_id
1 'polypeptide(L)'
;MFKKHNFVEINDEEILVTTFSKIDTLKKVINFKSSIKDQDIYKAFKDKKLCVDLKNKNIHFLIKGKKVFIKMLTIPKVHKKYLNEIIKGELDFYFENIENLVYCYNTFKEEKDTLEIVVFCSNLKEMNVFNKIKEKNNIEGIWFLQFYFLEYFNEKIDENDFILASIYEKDLYLLACKNKKLIYNNVVNNYKNNFKEELNKFLYKCKEIEKEDYRVLYLVNFNNMKFIREMEEKFKITNLGSLERQDLIKKFS
;
A
#
# COMPACT_ATOMS: atom_id res chain seq x y z
N MET A 1 -7.32 23.10 21.95
CA MET A 1 -5.95 23.00 21.37
C MET A 1 -6.02 21.99 20.23
N PHE A 2 -5.81 22.39 18.99
CA PHE A 2 -5.92 21.49 17.84
C PHE A 2 -4.72 20.55 17.81
N LYS A 3 -4.98 19.25 17.70
CA LYS A 3 -3.91 18.25 17.58
C LYS A 3 -3.23 18.42 16.23
N LYS A 4 -1.92 18.53 16.24
CA LYS A 4 -1.09 18.50 15.03
C LYS A 4 -0.92 17.04 14.59
N HIS A 5 -0.89 16.82 13.29
CA HIS A 5 -0.69 15.52 12.67
C HIS A 5 0.65 15.50 11.94
N ASN A 6 1.30 14.36 11.94
CA ASN A 6 2.46 14.07 11.12
C ASN A 6 2.10 12.98 10.13
N PHE A 7 2.36 13.25 8.88
CA PHE A 7 2.30 12.28 7.80
C PHE A 7 3.72 11.85 7.46
N VAL A 8 4.03 10.57 7.64
CA VAL A 8 5.36 10.01 7.51
C VAL A 8 5.36 9.01 6.38
N GLU A 9 5.98 9.36 5.27
CA GLU A 9 6.16 8.50 4.12
C GLU A 9 7.50 7.77 4.27
N ILE A 10 7.48 6.46 4.06
CA ILE A 10 8.65 5.59 4.23
C ILE A 10 8.80 4.72 2.99
N ASN A 11 10.01 4.66 2.45
CA ASN A 11 10.47 3.64 1.52
C ASN A 11 11.87 3.15 1.94
N ASP A 12 12.50 2.28 1.14
CA ASP A 12 13.82 1.71 1.48
C ASP A 12 14.96 2.73 1.42
N GLU A 13 14.75 3.90 0.84
CA GLU A 13 15.80 4.91 0.61
C GLU A 13 15.63 6.14 1.49
N GLU A 14 14.38 6.50 1.86
CA GLU A 14 14.11 7.77 2.52
C GLU A 14 12.89 7.74 3.45
N ILE A 15 12.92 8.66 4.40
CA ILE A 15 11.75 9.04 5.21
C ILE A 15 11.43 10.50 4.90
N LEU A 16 10.17 10.77 4.62
CA LEU A 16 9.68 12.11 4.39
C LEU A 16 8.57 12.43 5.40
N VAL A 17 8.76 13.47 6.19
CA VAL A 17 7.79 13.88 7.22
C VAL A 17 7.14 15.21 6.85
N THR A 18 5.81 15.22 6.89
CA THR A 18 5.00 16.43 6.72
C THR A 18 4.17 16.65 7.95
N THR A 19 4.28 17.84 8.55
CA THR A 19 3.43 18.24 9.67
C THR A 19 2.29 19.11 9.15
N PHE A 20 1.05 18.78 9.54
CA PHE A 20 -0.14 19.54 9.19
C PHE A 20 -1.10 19.66 10.37
N SER A 21 -2.04 20.60 10.31
CA SER A 21 -3.18 20.68 11.23
C SER A 21 -4.47 20.58 10.41
N LYS A 22 -5.54 20.05 11.01
CA LYS A 22 -6.85 19.91 10.33
C LYS A 22 -7.44 21.23 9.83
N ILE A 23 -6.94 22.37 10.32
CA ILE A 23 -7.42 23.71 9.93
C ILE A 23 -6.52 24.35 8.86
N ASP A 24 -5.24 23.97 8.80
CA ASP A 24 -4.24 24.62 7.94
C ASP A 24 -3.87 23.78 6.71
N THR A 25 -4.81 23.11 6.11
CA THR A 25 -4.58 22.20 4.96
C THR A 25 -3.87 22.86 3.76
N LEU A 26 -3.60 24.16 3.81
CA LEU A 26 -3.01 24.89 2.69
C LEU A 26 -1.80 25.79 3.01
N LYS A 27 -1.42 26.00 4.28
CA LYS A 27 -0.48 27.11 4.56
C LYS A 27 0.88 26.78 5.14
N LYS A 28 1.14 25.61 5.71
CA LYS A 28 2.48 25.26 6.21
C LYS A 28 2.76 23.76 6.12
N VAL A 29 3.16 23.31 4.96
CA VAL A 29 3.77 22.00 4.77
C VAL A 29 5.27 22.17 5.05
N ILE A 30 5.74 21.69 6.20
CA ILE A 30 7.18 21.59 6.48
C ILE A 30 7.62 20.21 5.99
N ASN A 31 8.31 20.19 4.86
CA ASN A 31 8.87 18.97 4.31
C ASN A 31 10.27 18.76 4.87
N PHE A 32 10.52 17.60 5.43
CA PHE A 32 11.85 17.15 5.80
C PHE A 32 12.15 15.84 5.07
N LYS A 33 13.25 15.81 4.33
CA LYS A 33 13.73 14.65 3.59
C LYS A 33 15.01 14.13 4.22
N SER A 34 15.06 12.87 4.60
CA SER A 34 16.26 12.18 5.04
C SER A 34 16.47 10.92 4.20
N SER A 35 17.65 10.75 3.65
CA SER A 35 18.04 9.51 2.98
C SER A 35 18.46 8.47 4.03
N ILE A 36 17.92 7.28 3.92
CA ILE A 36 18.29 6.13 4.75
C ILE A 36 19.26 5.31 3.90
N LYS A 37 20.57 5.46 4.15
CA LYS A 37 21.56 4.49 3.71
C LYS A 37 21.91 3.64 4.91
N ASP A 38 21.53 2.37 4.90
CA ASP A 38 21.90 1.32 5.88
C ASP A 38 21.71 1.69 7.36
N GLN A 39 20.79 2.60 7.67
CA GLN A 39 20.52 3.00 9.04
C GLN A 39 19.14 2.49 9.49
N ASP A 40 19.11 1.98 10.71
CA ASP A 40 17.88 1.71 11.45
C ASP A 40 17.02 2.99 11.48
N ILE A 41 15.79 2.92 10.98
CA ILE A 41 14.80 4.01 11.00
C ILE A 41 14.68 4.60 12.42
N TYR A 42 14.69 3.74 13.44
CA TYR A 42 14.68 4.16 14.83
C TYR A 42 15.87 5.03 15.19
N LYS A 43 17.07 4.71 14.68
CA LYS A 43 18.28 5.50 14.89
C LYS A 43 18.15 6.88 14.25
N ALA A 44 17.58 6.97 13.06
CA ALA A 44 17.29 8.23 12.39
C ALA A 44 16.29 9.10 13.20
N PHE A 45 15.28 8.51 13.83
CA PHE A 45 14.37 9.20 14.74
C PHE A 45 15.03 9.59 16.07
N LYS A 46 15.89 8.71 16.61
CA LYS A 46 16.58 8.93 17.88
C LYS A 46 17.69 9.96 17.76
N ASP A 47 18.46 9.94 16.70
CA ASP A 47 19.65 10.80 16.51
C ASP A 47 19.31 12.25 16.14
N LYS A 48 18.04 12.66 16.27
CA LYS A 48 17.55 14.02 15.95
C LYS A 48 17.90 14.51 14.52
N LYS A 49 18.33 13.63 13.64
CA LYS A 49 18.54 13.95 12.23
C LYS A 49 17.22 14.24 11.52
N LEU A 50 16.13 13.72 12.05
CA LEU A 50 14.79 14.17 11.77
C LEU A 50 14.47 15.31 12.76
N CYS A 51 14.65 16.55 12.32
CA CYS A 51 14.32 17.75 13.11
C CYS A 51 12.80 17.90 13.33
N VAL A 52 12.07 16.80 13.49
CA VAL A 52 10.61 16.78 13.64
C VAL A 52 10.28 16.29 15.02
N ASP A 53 9.66 17.15 15.80
CA ASP A 53 9.09 16.77 17.06
C ASP A 53 7.82 15.93 16.84
N LEU A 54 7.91 14.62 17.00
CA LEU A 54 6.78 13.69 16.92
C LEU A 54 5.97 13.63 18.22
N LYS A 55 6.49 14.21 19.30
CA LYS A 55 5.88 14.12 20.62
C LYS A 55 4.50 14.79 20.67
N ASN A 56 3.53 14.09 21.24
CA ASN A 56 2.15 14.55 21.40
C ASN A 56 1.42 14.86 20.07
N LYS A 57 1.78 14.19 18.98
CA LYS A 57 1.10 14.31 17.67
C LYS A 57 0.48 13.00 17.26
N ASN A 58 -0.54 13.09 16.42
CA ASN A 58 -1.09 11.93 15.73
C ASN A 58 -0.22 11.63 14.50
N ILE A 59 0.19 10.37 14.35
CA ILE A 59 1.12 9.96 13.30
C ILE A 59 0.41 9.01 12.34
N HIS A 60 0.50 9.34 11.05
CA HIS A 60 0.05 8.50 9.94
C HIS A 60 1.28 8.05 9.15
N PHE A 61 1.50 6.74 9.04
CA PHE A 61 2.57 6.18 8.23
C PHE A 61 2.04 5.75 6.87
N LEU A 62 2.75 6.12 5.81
CA LEU A 62 2.54 5.61 4.47
C LEU A 62 3.77 4.85 4.00
N ILE A 63 3.62 3.56 3.76
CA ILE A 63 4.67 2.69 3.25
C ILE A 63 4.61 2.71 1.72
N LYS A 64 5.74 3.06 1.09
CA LYS A 64 5.91 3.13 -0.37
C LYS A 64 6.94 2.12 -0.85
N GLY A 65 6.90 1.77 -2.14
CA GLY A 65 7.92 0.95 -2.79
C GLY A 65 7.94 -0.53 -2.37
N LYS A 66 7.04 -0.96 -1.47
CA LYS A 66 7.01 -2.35 -0.97
C LYS A 66 5.83 -3.12 -1.54
N LYS A 67 6.11 -4.34 -1.98
CA LYS A 67 5.08 -5.30 -2.35
C LYS A 67 4.35 -5.80 -1.11
N VAL A 68 3.03 -5.91 -1.21
CA VAL A 68 2.19 -6.60 -0.23
C VAL A 68 1.99 -8.03 -0.69
N PHE A 69 2.29 -9.01 0.14
CA PHE A 69 1.97 -10.40 -0.12
C PHE A 69 0.49 -10.63 0.13
N ILE A 70 -0.14 -11.36 -0.78
CA ILE A 70 -1.56 -11.66 -0.69
C ILE A 70 -1.70 -13.17 -0.72
N LYS A 71 -2.42 -13.71 0.27
CA LYS A 71 -2.70 -15.14 0.37
C LYS A 71 -4.20 -15.34 0.57
N MET A 72 -4.79 -16.16 -0.28
CA MET A 72 -6.14 -16.68 -0.04
C MET A 72 -6.03 -17.92 0.84
N LEU A 73 -6.81 -17.95 1.90
CA LEU A 73 -6.91 -19.08 2.83
C LEU A 73 -8.35 -19.53 2.92
N THR A 74 -8.56 -20.84 2.84
CA THR A 74 -9.83 -21.47 3.17
C THR A 74 -9.70 -22.10 4.55
N ILE A 75 -10.41 -21.57 5.52
CA ILE A 75 -10.34 -22.00 6.91
C ILE A 75 -11.70 -22.44 7.43
N PRO A 76 -11.77 -23.28 8.47
CA PRO A 76 -13.03 -23.60 9.13
C PRO A 76 -13.69 -22.32 9.67
N LYS A 77 -15.02 -22.28 9.64
CA LYS A 77 -15.78 -21.21 10.24
C LYS A 77 -15.70 -21.32 11.77
N VAL A 78 -14.88 -20.48 12.37
CA VAL A 78 -14.63 -20.43 13.80
C VAL A 78 -15.12 -19.13 14.42
N HIS A 79 -15.24 -19.11 15.73
CA HIS A 79 -15.54 -17.87 16.44
C HIS A 79 -14.42 -16.83 16.20
N LYS A 80 -14.78 -15.57 15.98
CA LYS A 80 -13.87 -14.46 15.62
C LYS A 80 -12.61 -14.37 16.50
N LYS A 81 -12.72 -14.72 17.80
CA LYS A 81 -11.59 -14.70 18.73
C LYS A 81 -10.45 -15.67 18.38
N TYR A 82 -10.75 -16.78 17.67
CA TYR A 82 -9.75 -17.78 17.27
C TYR A 82 -9.19 -17.54 15.86
N LEU A 83 -9.83 -16.66 15.09
CA LEU A 83 -9.50 -16.43 13.70
C LEU A 83 -8.05 -15.91 13.53
N ASN A 84 -7.62 -15.01 14.40
CA ASN A 84 -6.25 -14.48 14.37
C ASN A 84 -5.19 -15.57 14.65
N GLU A 85 -5.47 -16.51 15.55
CA GLU A 85 -4.56 -17.61 15.86
C GLU A 85 -4.42 -18.56 14.68
N ILE A 86 -5.53 -18.89 14.03
CA ILE A 86 -5.53 -19.75 12.84
C ILE A 86 -4.77 -19.07 11.69
N ILE A 87 -5.07 -17.80 11.40
CA ILE A 87 -4.36 -17.05 10.35
C ILE A 87 -2.87 -16.97 10.65
N LYS A 88 -2.50 -16.73 11.90
CA LYS A 88 -1.10 -16.66 12.32
C LYS A 88 -0.40 -18.01 12.13
N GLY A 89 -1.04 -19.13 12.51
CA GLY A 89 -0.52 -20.47 12.29
C GLY A 89 -0.32 -20.80 10.80
N GLU A 90 -1.28 -20.38 9.95
CA GLU A 90 -1.14 -20.52 8.49
C GLU A 90 0.00 -19.67 7.93
N LEU A 91 0.16 -18.44 8.41
CA LEU A 91 1.23 -17.55 7.96
C LEU A 91 2.61 -18.05 8.40
N ASP A 92 2.72 -18.68 9.57
CA ASP A 92 3.96 -19.27 10.09
C ASP A 92 4.49 -20.37 9.18
N PHE A 93 3.60 -21.08 8.49
CA PHE A 93 3.96 -22.07 7.48
C PHE A 93 4.61 -21.47 6.23
N TYR A 94 4.24 -20.22 5.87
CA TYR A 94 4.75 -19.56 4.65
C TYR A 94 5.93 -18.62 4.90
N PHE A 95 6.15 -18.20 6.14
CA PHE A 95 7.16 -17.21 6.49
C PHE A 95 8.02 -17.71 7.64
N GLU A 96 9.33 -17.78 7.44
CA GLU A 96 10.29 -18.25 8.45
C GLU A 96 10.30 -17.40 9.74
N ASN A 97 9.88 -16.16 9.66
CA ASN A 97 9.86 -15.24 10.80
C ASN A 97 8.64 -14.30 10.72
N ILE A 98 7.64 -14.61 11.55
CA ILE A 98 6.40 -13.82 11.62
C ILE A 98 6.47 -12.63 12.59
N GLU A 99 7.52 -12.48 13.38
CA GLU A 99 7.62 -11.40 14.38
C GLU A 99 7.62 -10.01 13.73
N ASN A 100 8.18 -9.90 12.51
CA ASN A 100 8.20 -8.68 11.73
C ASN A 100 7.07 -8.62 10.68
N LEU A 101 6.16 -9.57 10.70
CA LEU A 101 5.07 -9.64 9.74
C LEU A 101 3.89 -8.79 10.23
N VAL A 102 3.54 -7.81 9.41
CA VAL A 102 2.26 -7.08 9.55
C VAL A 102 1.26 -7.74 8.66
N TYR A 103 0.10 -8.08 9.18
CA TYR A 103 -0.98 -8.62 8.37
C TYR A 103 -2.35 -8.06 8.76
N CYS A 104 -3.22 -8.03 7.78
CA CYS A 104 -4.65 -7.85 7.96
C CYS A 104 -5.38 -8.80 7.01
N TYR A 105 -6.67 -8.99 7.24
CA TYR A 105 -7.45 -9.88 6.40
C TYR A 105 -8.86 -9.33 6.15
N ASN A 106 -9.44 -9.77 5.03
CA ASN A 106 -10.83 -9.53 4.68
C ASN A 106 -11.50 -10.85 4.34
N THR A 107 -12.76 -11.00 4.73
CA THR A 107 -13.58 -12.12 4.26
C THR A 107 -13.86 -11.95 2.77
N PHE A 108 -13.49 -12.97 1.99
CA PHE A 108 -13.77 -13.02 0.56
C PHE A 108 -15.12 -13.67 0.30
N LYS A 109 -15.33 -14.85 0.90
CA LYS A 109 -16.57 -15.62 0.82
C LYS A 109 -16.85 -16.34 2.13
N GLU A 110 -18.12 -16.45 2.50
CA GLU A 110 -18.56 -17.20 3.67
C GLU A 110 -19.51 -18.30 3.22
N GLU A 111 -19.20 -19.54 3.58
CA GLU A 111 -20.01 -20.72 3.37
C GLU A 111 -20.54 -21.26 4.71
N LYS A 112 -21.28 -22.37 4.69
CA LYS A 112 -21.88 -22.94 5.90
C LYS A 112 -20.83 -23.27 6.96
N ASP A 113 -19.77 -23.97 6.57
CA ASP A 113 -18.76 -24.53 7.47
C ASP A 113 -17.35 -23.98 7.22
N THR A 114 -17.16 -23.17 6.17
CA THR A 114 -15.88 -22.62 5.77
C THR A 114 -15.92 -21.11 5.55
N LEU A 115 -14.77 -20.50 5.68
CA LEU A 115 -14.53 -19.09 5.45
C LEU A 115 -13.35 -18.94 4.49
N GLU A 116 -13.58 -18.33 3.34
CA GLU A 116 -12.51 -17.90 2.46
C GLU A 116 -12.11 -16.47 2.84
N ILE A 117 -10.84 -16.31 3.18
CA ILE A 117 -10.27 -15.02 3.56
C ILE A 117 -9.11 -14.65 2.66
N VAL A 118 -8.97 -13.37 2.39
CA VAL A 118 -7.78 -12.80 1.76
C VAL A 118 -6.93 -12.16 2.84
N VAL A 119 -5.74 -12.68 3.03
CA VAL A 119 -4.76 -12.14 3.98
C VAL A 119 -3.75 -11.30 3.22
N PHE A 120 -3.59 -10.07 3.67
CA PHE A 120 -2.58 -9.13 3.18
C PHE A 120 -1.46 -9.08 4.20
N CYS A 121 -0.25 -9.38 3.79
CA CYS A 121 0.88 -9.37 4.70
C CYS A 121 2.13 -8.72 4.07
N SER A 122 2.93 -8.12 4.91
CA SER A 122 4.20 -7.54 4.53
C SER A 122 5.20 -7.72 5.65
N ASN A 123 6.41 -8.11 5.29
CA ASN A 123 7.51 -8.14 6.23
C ASN A 123 8.09 -6.73 6.32
N LEU A 124 7.82 -6.06 7.44
CA LEU A 124 8.34 -4.74 7.72
C LEU A 124 9.49 -4.88 8.72
N LYS A 125 10.73 -4.78 8.24
CA LYS A 125 11.91 -4.70 9.11
C LYS A 125 11.79 -3.57 10.14
N GLU A 126 10.95 -2.60 9.83
CA GLU A 126 10.68 -1.40 10.63
C GLU A 126 9.66 -1.62 11.78
N MET A 127 9.08 -2.83 11.93
CA MET A 127 8.04 -3.07 12.95
C MET A 127 8.49 -2.74 14.36
N ASN A 128 9.72 -3.06 14.72
CA ASN A 128 10.28 -2.71 16.02
C ASN A 128 10.32 -1.19 16.25
N VAL A 129 10.49 -0.42 15.17
CA VAL A 129 10.47 1.05 15.20
C VAL A 129 9.05 1.54 15.47
N PHE A 130 8.05 1.01 14.77
CA PHE A 130 6.66 1.39 14.97
C PHE A 130 6.20 1.06 16.40
N ASN A 131 6.55 -0.09 16.94
CA ASN A 131 6.23 -0.45 18.32
C ASN A 131 6.84 0.54 19.32
N LYS A 132 8.11 0.90 19.18
CA LYS A 132 8.78 1.88 20.05
C LYS A 132 8.22 3.30 19.89
N ILE A 133 7.79 3.68 18.68
CA ILE A 133 7.14 4.97 18.46
C ILE A 133 5.75 4.97 19.10
N LYS A 134 5.00 3.88 19.01
CA LYS A 134 3.66 3.72 19.59
C LYS A 134 3.66 3.90 21.11
N GLU A 135 4.70 3.45 21.81
CA GLU A 135 4.82 3.63 23.26
C GLU A 135 4.81 5.11 23.69
N LYS A 136 5.25 6.03 22.82
CA LYS A 136 5.42 7.46 23.13
C LYS A 136 4.50 8.38 22.35
N ASN A 137 3.81 7.88 21.36
CA ASN A 137 3.02 8.67 20.43
C ASN A 137 1.74 7.93 20.02
N ASN A 138 0.77 8.69 19.52
CA ASN A 138 -0.45 8.12 18.97
C ASN A 138 -0.23 7.80 17.47
N ILE A 139 -0.12 6.52 17.12
CA ILE A 139 -0.13 6.08 15.73
C ILE A 139 -1.58 5.86 15.32
N GLU A 140 -2.09 6.72 14.44
CA GLU A 140 -3.45 6.65 13.90
C GLU A 140 -3.59 5.54 12.86
N GLY A 141 -2.52 5.26 12.08
CA GLY A 141 -2.52 4.19 11.11
C GLY A 141 -1.20 3.97 10.38
N ILE A 142 -1.06 2.77 9.85
CA ILE A 142 0.01 2.39 8.93
C ILE A 142 -0.65 1.95 7.64
N TRP A 143 -0.36 2.63 6.56
CA TRP A 143 -1.00 2.46 5.27
C TRP A 143 0.03 2.01 4.23
N PHE A 144 -0.38 1.15 3.32
CA PHE A 144 0.39 0.88 2.09
C PHE A 144 -0.21 1.69 0.95
N LEU A 145 0.65 2.23 0.10
CA LEU A 145 0.25 3.10 -0.99
C LEU A 145 -0.72 2.41 -1.97
N GLN A 146 -0.60 1.09 -2.15
CA GLN A 146 -1.50 0.28 -2.98
C GLN A 146 -2.95 0.37 -2.52
N PHE A 147 -3.21 0.23 -1.22
CA PHE A 147 -4.56 0.34 -0.68
C PHE A 147 -5.10 1.76 -0.76
N TYR A 148 -4.20 2.74 -0.63
CA TYR A 148 -4.57 4.13 -0.81
C TYR A 148 -5.05 4.42 -2.23
N PHE A 149 -4.35 3.93 -3.27
CA PHE A 149 -4.80 4.07 -4.66
C PHE A 149 -6.20 3.51 -4.84
N LEU A 150 -6.45 2.29 -4.39
CA LEU A 150 -7.75 1.64 -4.54
C LEU A 150 -8.86 2.42 -3.84
N GLU A 151 -8.61 2.92 -2.64
CA GLU A 151 -9.59 3.69 -1.89
C GLU A 151 -9.83 5.08 -2.50
N TYR A 152 -8.76 5.76 -2.96
CA TYR A 152 -8.87 7.10 -3.54
C TYR A 152 -9.64 7.10 -4.87
N PHE A 153 -9.43 6.08 -5.68
CA PHE A 153 -10.09 5.98 -6.98
C PHE A 153 -11.35 5.10 -6.98
N ASN A 154 -11.78 4.58 -5.84
CA ASN A 154 -12.90 3.64 -5.74
C ASN A 154 -14.19 4.15 -6.41
N GLU A 155 -14.50 5.44 -6.28
CA GLU A 155 -15.68 6.06 -6.89
C GLU A 155 -15.56 6.25 -8.41
N LYS A 156 -14.33 6.25 -8.94
CA LYS A 156 -14.04 6.40 -10.37
C LYS A 156 -13.85 5.06 -11.08
N ILE A 157 -13.84 3.95 -10.31
CA ILE A 157 -13.66 2.59 -10.82
C ILE A 157 -15.02 1.91 -10.87
N ASP A 158 -15.56 1.77 -12.07
CA ASP A 158 -16.88 1.17 -12.28
C ASP A 158 -16.84 -0.36 -12.34
N GLU A 159 -15.74 -0.92 -12.88
CA GLU A 159 -15.60 -2.35 -13.11
C GLU A 159 -15.21 -3.11 -11.84
N ASN A 160 -15.66 -4.36 -11.75
CA ASN A 160 -15.35 -5.24 -10.62
C ASN A 160 -13.97 -5.90 -10.75
N ASP A 161 -13.61 -6.29 -11.97
CA ASP A 161 -12.39 -7.03 -12.27
C ASP A 161 -11.50 -6.17 -13.18
N PHE A 162 -10.39 -5.71 -12.67
CA PHE A 162 -9.54 -4.74 -13.35
C PHE A 162 -8.08 -4.81 -12.90
N ILE A 163 -7.24 -4.22 -13.72
CA ILE A 163 -5.87 -3.84 -13.33
C ILE A 163 -5.82 -2.33 -13.13
N LEU A 164 -5.23 -1.90 -12.05
CA LEU A 164 -4.83 -0.51 -11.83
C LEU A 164 -3.31 -0.41 -11.92
N ALA A 165 -2.83 0.42 -12.82
CA ALA A 165 -1.43 0.77 -12.94
C ALA A 165 -1.23 2.23 -12.54
N SER A 166 -0.30 2.49 -11.62
CA SER A 166 0.00 3.83 -11.14
C SER A 166 1.50 4.07 -11.13
N ILE A 167 1.92 5.21 -11.66
CA ILE A 167 3.29 5.70 -11.47
C ILE A 167 3.24 6.70 -10.31
N TYR A 168 3.99 6.42 -9.25
CA TYR A 168 4.11 7.36 -8.14
C TYR A 168 5.58 7.59 -7.82
N GLU A 169 6.00 8.86 -7.88
CA GLU A 169 7.42 9.23 -7.87
C GLU A 169 8.19 8.50 -8.97
N LYS A 170 9.03 7.56 -8.63
CA LYS A 170 9.86 6.77 -9.57
C LYS A 170 9.45 5.30 -9.67
N ASP A 171 8.39 4.89 -8.99
CA ASP A 171 7.98 3.51 -8.90
C ASP A 171 6.68 3.26 -9.67
N LEU A 172 6.58 2.08 -10.31
CA LEU A 172 5.37 1.60 -10.96
C LEU A 172 4.67 0.59 -10.04
N TYR A 173 3.42 0.87 -9.74
CA TYR A 173 2.53 0.00 -8.99
C TYR A 173 1.54 -0.67 -9.93
N LEU A 174 1.49 -1.99 -9.90
CA LEU A 174 0.54 -2.81 -10.65
C LEU A 174 -0.34 -3.58 -9.67
N LEU A 175 -1.64 -3.38 -9.75
CA LEU A 175 -2.64 -3.95 -8.85
C LEU A 175 -3.67 -4.71 -9.66
N ALA A 176 -3.90 -6.00 -9.36
CA ALA A 176 -4.98 -6.79 -9.93
C ALA A 176 -6.09 -6.94 -8.90
N CYS A 177 -7.29 -6.57 -9.30
CA CYS A 177 -8.47 -6.61 -8.45
C CYS A 177 -9.53 -7.52 -9.05
N LYS A 178 -10.20 -8.30 -8.19
CA LYS A 178 -11.38 -9.10 -8.50
C LYS A 178 -12.48 -8.77 -7.51
N ASN A 179 -13.69 -8.53 -8.00
CA ASN A 179 -14.80 -8.03 -7.19
C ASN A 179 -14.38 -6.78 -6.38
N LYS A 180 -13.64 -5.87 -7.00
CA LYS A 180 -13.03 -4.67 -6.39
C LYS A 180 -12.08 -4.95 -5.22
N LYS A 181 -11.66 -6.20 -5.00
CA LYS A 181 -10.71 -6.59 -3.95
C LYS A 181 -9.35 -6.87 -4.57
N LEU A 182 -8.30 -6.36 -3.94
CA LEU A 182 -6.92 -6.61 -4.37
C LEU A 182 -6.57 -8.09 -4.18
N ILE A 183 -6.20 -8.76 -5.28
CA ILE A 183 -5.82 -10.18 -5.25
C ILE A 183 -4.35 -10.42 -5.57
N TYR A 184 -3.73 -9.49 -6.31
CA TYR A 184 -2.31 -9.55 -6.60
C TYR A 184 -1.76 -8.13 -6.82
N ASN A 185 -0.51 -7.91 -6.43
CA ASN A 185 0.17 -6.65 -6.72
C ASN A 185 1.65 -6.88 -7.00
N ASN A 186 2.23 -5.93 -7.72
CA ASN A 186 3.67 -5.83 -7.90
C ASN A 186 4.09 -4.37 -7.83
N VAL A 187 5.31 -4.12 -7.36
CA VAL A 187 5.94 -2.81 -7.35
C VAL A 187 7.27 -2.92 -8.07
N VAL A 188 7.44 -2.12 -9.10
CA VAL A 188 8.69 -2.02 -9.87
C VAL A 188 9.38 -0.75 -9.44
N ASN A 189 10.37 -0.90 -8.58
CA ASN A 189 11.15 0.21 -8.05
C ASN A 189 12.08 0.77 -9.13
N ASN A 190 12.27 2.10 -9.16
CA ASN A 190 13.08 2.79 -10.15
C ASN A 190 12.67 2.44 -11.60
N TYR A 191 11.37 2.52 -11.87
CA TYR A 191 10.75 2.17 -13.14
C TYR A 191 11.36 2.93 -14.32
N LYS A 192 11.70 2.21 -15.40
CA LYS A 192 12.46 2.72 -16.57
C LYS A 192 11.61 2.93 -17.84
N ASN A 193 10.33 3.20 -17.72
CA ASN A 193 9.40 3.42 -18.84
C ASN A 193 9.20 2.23 -19.79
N ASN A 194 9.44 1.00 -19.33
CA ASN A 194 9.20 -0.25 -20.05
C ASN A 194 7.84 -0.88 -19.68
N PHE A 195 6.77 -0.07 -19.67
CA PHE A 195 5.45 -0.44 -19.15
C PHE A 195 4.88 -1.73 -19.75
N LYS A 196 4.98 -1.89 -21.07
CA LYS A 196 4.45 -3.07 -21.79
C LYS A 196 5.10 -4.37 -21.29
N GLU A 197 6.41 -4.34 -21.08
CA GLU A 197 7.15 -5.49 -20.57
C GLU A 197 6.73 -5.83 -19.12
N GLU A 198 6.69 -4.83 -18.24
CA GLU A 198 6.32 -5.03 -16.84
C GLU A 198 4.86 -5.46 -16.69
N LEU A 199 3.95 -4.90 -17.50
CA LEU A 199 2.56 -5.33 -17.51
C LEU A 199 2.42 -6.77 -18.01
N ASN A 200 3.12 -7.18 -19.06
CA ASN A 200 3.08 -8.56 -19.54
C ASN A 200 3.59 -9.57 -18.49
N LYS A 201 4.68 -9.26 -17.80
CA LYS A 201 5.18 -10.06 -16.67
C LYS A 201 4.13 -10.17 -15.56
N PHE A 202 3.48 -9.06 -15.26
CA PHE A 202 2.42 -8.99 -14.25
C PHE A 202 1.21 -9.83 -14.63
N LEU A 203 0.72 -9.71 -15.86
CA LEU A 203 -0.40 -10.49 -16.39
C LEU A 203 -0.12 -11.99 -16.38
N TYR A 204 1.09 -12.39 -16.75
CA TYR A 204 1.50 -13.78 -16.67
C TYR A 204 1.34 -14.33 -15.24
N LYS A 205 1.77 -13.57 -14.24
CA LYS A 205 1.59 -13.95 -12.84
C LYS A 205 0.13 -13.96 -12.39
N CYS A 206 -0.68 -13.03 -12.87
CA CYS A 206 -2.13 -13.03 -12.59
C CYS A 206 -2.80 -14.31 -13.12
N LYS A 207 -2.44 -14.77 -14.34
CA LYS A 207 -2.95 -16.03 -14.90
C LYS A 207 -2.57 -17.27 -14.09
N GLU A 208 -1.38 -17.30 -13.51
CA GLU A 208 -0.96 -18.39 -12.63
C GLU A 208 -1.85 -18.47 -11.36
N ILE A 209 -2.35 -17.32 -10.89
CA ILE A 209 -3.16 -17.21 -9.66
C ILE A 209 -4.64 -17.49 -9.93
N GLU A 210 -5.24 -16.83 -10.93
CA GLU A 210 -6.70 -16.80 -11.14
C GLU A 210 -7.17 -17.53 -12.40
N LYS A 211 -6.27 -17.91 -13.30
CA LYS A 211 -6.60 -18.56 -14.61
C LYS A 211 -7.51 -17.73 -15.53
N GLU A 212 -7.76 -16.47 -15.21
CA GLU A 212 -8.61 -15.55 -15.96
C GLU A 212 -7.81 -14.41 -16.59
N ASP A 213 -8.34 -13.81 -17.66
CA ASP A 213 -7.73 -12.68 -18.35
C ASP A 213 -8.42 -11.37 -17.95
N TYR A 214 -7.64 -10.41 -17.49
CA TYR A 214 -8.12 -9.05 -17.27
C TYR A 214 -8.29 -8.31 -18.60
N ARG A 215 -9.41 -7.59 -18.74
CA ARG A 215 -9.74 -6.80 -19.93
C ARG A 215 -9.84 -5.30 -19.67
N VAL A 216 -9.78 -4.89 -18.42
CA VAL A 216 -9.88 -3.49 -18.02
C VAL A 216 -8.60 -3.03 -17.34
N LEU A 217 -8.09 -1.89 -17.79
CA LEU A 217 -6.88 -1.27 -17.29
C LEU A 217 -7.14 0.19 -16.93
N TYR A 218 -6.99 0.52 -15.66
CA TYR A 218 -7.00 1.88 -15.16
C TYR A 218 -5.57 2.41 -15.03
N LEU A 219 -5.33 3.64 -15.47
CA LEU A 219 -4.03 4.30 -15.44
C LEU A 219 -4.07 5.53 -14.55
N VAL A 220 -3.04 5.72 -13.73
CA VAL A 220 -2.85 6.87 -12.85
C VAL A 220 -1.44 7.44 -13.04
N ASN A 221 -1.32 8.75 -13.20
CA ASN A 221 -0.05 9.46 -13.43
C ASN A 221 0.70 9.03 -14.71
N PHE A 222 -0.01 8.61 -15.74
CA PHE A 222 0.58 8.30 -17.05
C PHE A 222 0.47 9.49 -17.99
N ASN A 223 1.62 10.09 -18.32
CA ASN A 223 1.70 11.26 -19.21
C ASN A 223 1.94 10.89 -20.68
N ASN A 224 2.42 9.68 -20.96
CA ASN A 224 2.73 9.25 -22.32
C ASN A 224 1.63 8.35 -22.88
N MET A 225 0.86 8.89 -23.85
CA MET A 225 -0.28 8.19 -24.45
C MET A 225 0.10 7.31 -25.66
N LYS A 226 1.36 7.33 -26.12
CA LYS A 226 1.73 6.58 -27.34
C LYS A 226 1.57 5.08 -27.20
N PHE A 227 1.97 4.52 -26.05
CA PHE A 227 1.84 3.07 -25.81
C PHE A 227 0.40 2.66 -25.51
N ILE A 228 -0.46 3.58 -25.10
CA ILE A 228 -1.87 3.29 -24.77
C ILE A 228 -2.58 2.76 -26.01
N ARG A 229 -2.37 3.37 -27.17
CA ARG A 229 -3.00 2.93 -28.43
C ARG A 229 -2.68 1.48 -28.79
N GLU A 230 -1.45 1.03 -28.55
CA GLU A 230 -1.05 -0.36 -28.83
C GLU A 230 -1.74 -1.37 -27.89
N MET A 231 -2.27 -0.91 -26.76
CA MET A 231 -2.88 -1.76 -25.75
C MET A 231 -4.40 -1.73 -25.81
N GLU A 232 -5.00 -0.75 -26.48
CA GLU A 232 -6.46 -0.62 -26.66
C GLU A 232 -7.08 -1.81 -27.40
N GLU A 233 -6.29 -2.55 -28.18
CA GLU A 233 -6.74 -3.82 -28.78
C GLU A 233 -6.99 -4.94 -27.76
N LYS A 234 -6.31 -4.87 -26.61
CA LYS A 234 -6.38 -5.90 -25.55
C LYS A 234 -7.18 -5.46 -24.34
N PHE A 235 -7.19 -4.17 -24.05
CA PHE A 235 -7.78 -3.60 -22.84
C PHE A 235 -8.70 -2.44 -23.13
N LYS A 236 -9.82 -2.39 -22.42
CA LYS A 236 -10.55 -1.15 -22.20
C LYS A 236 -9.73 -0.29 -21.24
N ILE A 237 -9.15 0.80 -21.74
CA ILE A 237 -8.24 1.64 -20.97
C ILE A 237 -8.96 2.90 -20.52
N THR A 238 -8.83 3.23 -19.24
CA THR A 238 -9.34 4.47 -18.64
C THR A 238 -8.24 5.17 -17.87
N ASN A 239 -7.95 6.43 -18.21
CA ASN A 239 -7.04 7.27 -17.44
C ASN A 239 -7.80 7.97 -16.32
N LEU A 240 -7.45 7.66 -15.08
CA LEU A 240 -8.07 8.25 -13.87
C LEU A 240 -7.48 9.62 -13.50
N GLY A 241 -6.48 10.08 -14.24
CA GLY A 241 -5.81 11.36 -14.01
C GLY A 241 -4.59 11.23 -13.10
N SER A 242 -4.30 12.30 -12.37
CA SER A 242 -3.14 12.37 -11.49
C SER A 242 -3.53 12.22 -10.03
N LEU A 243 -2.61 11.64 -9.26
CA LEU A 243 -2.62 11.64 -7.81
C LEU A 243 -1.30 12.26 -7.34
N GLU A 244 -1.42 13.40 -6.70
CA GLU A 244 -0.28 14.10 -6.14
C GLU A 244 -0.13 13.85 -4.64
N ARG A 245 1.06 14.13 -4.12
CA ARG A 245 1.34 13.99 -2.68
C ARG A 245 0.38 14.80 -1.80
N GLN A 246 -0.06 15.96 -2.27
CA GLN A 246 -1.02 16.79 -1.53
C GLN A 246 -2.37 16.09 -1.35
N ASP A 247 -2.80 15.27 -2.33
CA ASP A 247 -4.04 14.52 -2.26
C ASP A 247 -3.96 13.39 -1.22
N LEU A 248 -2.78 12.78 -1.08
CA LEU A 248 -2.51 11.82 0.00
C LEU A 248 -2.69 12.47 1.38
N ILE A 249 -2.13 13.65 1.58
CA ILE A 249 -2.18 14.36 2.86
C ILE A 249 -3.61 14.80 3.21
N LYS A 250 -4.37 15.29 2.22
CA LYS A 250 -5.76 15.76 2.42
C LYS A 250 -6.67 14.67 3.01
N LYS A 251 -6.44 13.41 2.69
CA LYS A 251 -7.23 12.30 3.24
C LYS A 251 -7.09 12.17 4.75
N PHE A 252 -5.93 12.52 5.29
CA PHE A 252 -5.63 12.42 6.73
C PHE A 252 -5.86 13.72 7.49
N SER A 253 -6.23 14.79 6.79
CA SER A 253 -6.59 16.09 7.37
C SER A 253 -8.11 16.22 7.57
#